data_11e4de56833c7e147c609afd06006b4f
#
_entry.id   11e4de56833c7e147c609afd06006b4f
#
_cell.length_a   1.000
_cell.length_b   1.000
_cell.length_c   1.000
_cell.angle_alpha   90.00
_cell.angle_beta   90.00
_cell.angle_gamma   90.00
#
_symmetry.space_group_name_H-M   'P 1'
#
loop_
_entity.id
_entity.type
_entity.pdbx_description
1 polymer ?
#
loop_
_entity_poly.entity_id
_entity_poly.type
_entity_poly.pdbx_seq_one_letter_code
_entity_poly.pdbx_strand_id
1 'polypeptide(L)'
;GNLMVDWRHNYNQQDISDVKSNAIVDARVFDLENQVPENSSVLTFDYSKDSFGGVVRVNYYDEWSTTPGLFGPGDGSVTDTYGSTILVDIEAHYTFDDRYTITIGGENIFDETPDKENDGTLGFLGAVYAVTSPFGFNGAFWYARVSASF
;
A
#
# COMPACT_ATOMS: atom_id res chain seq x y z
N GLY A 1 -18.52 -25.93 1.41
CA GLY A 1 -17.45 -25.00 1.06
C GLY A 1 -16.52 -24.79 2.24
N ASN A 2 -15.32 -24.36 1.94
CA ASN A 2 -14.30 -24.06 2.93
C ASN A 2 -14.07 -22.56 2.92
N LEU A 3 -13.94 -21.97 4.12
CA LEU A 3 -13.54 -20.59 4.31
C LEU A 3 -12.25 -20.58 5.13
N MET A 4 -11.21 -19.97 4.57
CA MET A 4 -9.98 -19.66 5.29
C MET A 4 -9.95 -18.17 5.59
N VAL A 5 -9.57 -17.82 6.80
CA VAL A 5 -9.35 -16.44 7.22
C VAL A 5 -7.91 -16.33 7.70
N ASP A 6 -7.15 -15.44 7.09
CA ASP A 6 -5.77 -15.14 7.47
C ASP A 6 -5.66 -13.65 7.83
N TRP A 7 -5.07 -13.37 8.99
CA TRP A 7 -4.79 -12.02 9.44
C TRP A 7 -3.32 -11.88 9.76
N ARG A 8 -2.70 -10.90 9.13
CA ARG A 8 -1.31 -10.52 9.36
C ARG A 8 -1.27 -9.08 9.80
N HIS A 9 -0.50 -8.84 10.85
CA HIS A 9 -0.27 -7.50 11.36
C HIS A 9 1.23 -7.26 11.49
N ASN A 10 1.66 -6.10 11.06
CA ASN A 10 3.03 -5.64 11.22
C ASN A 10 3.02 -4.37 12.06
N TYR A 11 3.88 -4.32 13.06
CA TYR A 11 4.19 -3.14 13.83
C TYR A 11 5.65 -2.78 13.63
N ASN A 12 5.91 -1.54 13.25
CA ASN A 12 7.24 -1.01 13.01
C ASN A 12 7.39 0.34 13.71
N GLN A 13 8.42 0.45 14.54
CA GLN A 13 8.80 1.71 15.16
C GLN A 13 10.31 1.88 15.07
N GLN A 14 10.74 3.04 14.65
CA GLN A 14 12.15 3.40 14.54
C GLN A 14 12.40 4.67 15.35
N ASP A 15 13.50 4.66 16.12
CA ASP A 15 13.97 5.80 16.91
C ASP A 15 15.49 5.89 16.76
N ILE A 16 15.97 6.99 16.18
CA ILE A 16 17.39 7.21 15.89
C ILE A 16 18.00 8.09 16.97
N SER A 17 18.64 7.48 17.93
CA SER A 17 19.19 8.17 19.10
C SER A 17 20.52 8.90 18.87
N ASP A 18 21.27 8.56 17.81
CA ASP A 18 22.57 9.17 17.52
C ASP A 18 22.92 9.12 16.03
N VAL A 19 23.36 10.24 15.49
CA VAL A 19 23.82 10.38 14.10
C VAL A 19 25.28 10.79 14.09
N LYS A 20 26.15 9.88 13.67
CA LYS A 20 27.60 10.08 13.68
C LYS A 20 28.16 10.81 12.44
N SER A 21 27.32 11.18 11.50
CA SER A 21 27.77 11.82 10.24
C SER A 21 26.98 13.08 9.96
N ASN A 22 27.68 14.18 9.74
CA ASN A 22 27.06 15.44 9.29
C ASN A 22 26.48 15.36 7.85
N ALA A 23 26.67 14.25 7.15
CA ALA A 23 26.03 14.01 5.86
C ALA A 23 24.59 13.54 5.97
N ILE A 24 24.15 13.14 7.17
CA ILE A 24 22.76 12.77 7.43
C ILE A 24 22.10 13.97 8.09
N VAL A 25 21.26 14.64 7.33
CA VAL A 25 20.51 15.82 7.79
C VAL A 25 19.27 15.40 8.57
N ASP A 26 18.72 16.32 9.38
CA ASP A 26 17.55 16.06 10.24
C ASP A 26 16.33 15.57 9.46
N ALA A 27 16.14 16.04 8.24
CA ALA A 27 15.09 15.53 7.34
C ALA A 27 15.22 14.03 7.11
N ARG A 28 16.44 13.57 6.87
CA ARG A 28 16.66 12.15 6.60
C ARG A 28 16.43 11.29 7.83
N VAL A 29 16.74 11.82 9.01
CA VAL A 29 16.41 11.17 10.29
C VAL A 29 14.90 11.08 10.44
N PHE A 30 14.20 12.21 10.26
CA PHE A 30 12.75 12.26 10.31
C PHE A 30 12.09 11.26 9.35
N ASP A 31 12.53 11.22 8.08
CA ASP A 31 11.99 10.29 7.09
C ASP A 31 12.23 8.83 7.49
N LEU A 32 13.42 8.51 8.00
CA LEU A 32 13.72 7.15 8.46
C LEU A 32 12.84 6.69 9.61
N GLU A 33 12.43 7.62 10.48
CA GLU A 33 11.55 7.34 11.61
C GLU A 33 10.07 7.31 11.25
N ASN A 34 9.62 8.07 10.24
CA ASN A 34 8.21 8.36 10.04
C ASN A 34 7.66 7.98 8.66
N GLN A 35 8.51 7.68 7.67
CA GLN A 35 8.05 7.41 6.29
C GLN A 35 7.38 6.03 6.10
N VAL A 36 7.48 5.17 7.10
CA VAL A 36 6.86 3.84 7.08
C VAL A 36 5.75 3.84 8.12
N PRO A 37 4.51 3.48 7.78
CA PRO A 37 3.43 3.36 8.75
C PRO A 37 3.82 2.49 9.94
N GLU A 38 3.53 2.94 11.17
CA GLU A 38 3.79 2.14 12.36
C GLU A 38 3.00 0.83 12.35
N ASN A 39 1.76 0.89 11.90
CA ASN A 39 0.89 -0.26 11.83
C ASN A 39 0.48 -0.54 10.38
N SER A 40 0.55 -1.79 9.99
CA SER A 40 -0.09 -2.27 8.77
C SER A 40 -0.70 -3.64 8.98
N SER A 41 -1.82 -3.90 8.32
CA SER A 41 -2.53 -5.17 8.47
C SER A 41 -3.06 -5.65 7.14
N VAL A 42 -3.06 -6.96 6.97
CA VAL A 42 -3.70 -7.63 5.84
C VAL A 42 -4.67 -8.67 6.39
N LEU A 43 -5.94 -8.53 6.05
CA LEU A 43 -6.98 -9.51 6.36
C LEU A 43 -7.46 -10.15 5.07
N THR A 44 -7.32 -11.47 4.95
CA THR A 44 -7.70 -12.23 3.77
C THR A 44 -8.80 -13.21 4.11
N PHE A 45 -9.86 -13.20 3.31
CA PHE A 45 -10.90 -14.22 3.29
C PHE A 45 -10.77 -14.99 1.99
N ASP A 46 -10.52 -16.28 2.07
CA ASP A 46 -10.46 -17.18 0.92
C ASP A 46 -11.57 -18.21 1.06
N TYR A 47 -12.48 -18.22 0.11
CA TYR A 47 -13.62 -19.12 0.08
C TYR A 47 -13.54 -20.02 -1.14
N SER A 48 -13.80 -21.31 -0.93
CA SER A 48 -13.90 -22.29 -2.01
C SER A 48 -15.07 -23.25 -1.79
N LYS A 49 -15.80 -23.53 -2.86
CA LYS A 49 -16.86 -24.51 -2.89
C LYS A 49 -17.00 -25.09 -4.30
N ASP A 50 -16.79 -26.41 -4.40
CA ASP A 50 -16.86 -27.13 -5.68
C ASP A 50 -15.96 -26.45 -6.74
N SER A 51 -16.52 -26.02 -7.84
CA SER A 51 -15.81 -25.34 -8.92
C SER A 51 -15.66 -23.83 -8.72
N PHE A 52 -16.24 -23.26 -7.68
CA PHE A 52 -16.21 -21.82 -7.42
C PHE A 52 -15.24 -21.48 -6.29
N GLY A 53 -14.50 -20.41 -6.44
CA GLY A 53 -13.70 -19.83 -5.37
C GLY A 53 -13.59 -18.32 -5.50
N GLY A 54 -13.16 -17.69 -4.41
CA GLY A 54 -12.96 -16.24 -4.40
C GLY A 54 -12.18 -15.79 -3.18
N VAL A 55 -11.50 -14.67 -3.35
CA VAL A 55 -10.68 -14.03 -2.31
C VAL A 55 -11.13 -12.60 -2.12
N VAL A 56 -11.25 -12.18 -0.88
CA VAL A 56 -11.34 -10.77 -0.49
C VAL A 56 -10.14 -10.47 0.40
N ARG A 57 -9.39 -9.45 0.06
CA ARG A 57 -8.27 -8.98 0.87
C ARG A 57 -8.50 -7.53 1.25
N VAL A 58 -8.33 -7.23 2.53
CA VAL A 58 -8.40 -5.88 3.09
C VAL A 58 -7.01 -5.53 3.60
N ASN A 59 -6.40 -4.51 3.03
CA ASN A 59 -5.10 -3.99 3.40
C ASN A 59 -5.29 -2.67 4.14
N TYR A 60 -4.78 -2.56 5.36
CA TYR A 60 -4.77 -1.35 6.17
C TYR A 60 -3.35 -0.83 6.30
N TYR A 61 -3.19 0.46 6.12
CA TYR A 61 -1.97 1.21 6.38
C TYR A 61 -2.29 2.36 7.31
N ASP A 62 -1.50 2.51 8.36
CA ASP A 62 -1.57 3.64 9.28
C ASP A 62 -1.04 4.92 8.61
N GLU A 63 -1.19 6.04 9.25
CA GLU A 63 -0.61 7.30 8.79
C GLU A 63 0.92 7.21 8.71
N TRP A 64 1.49 7.99 7.82
CA TRP A 64 2.94 8.16 7.71
C TRP A 64 3.27 9.60 7.36
N SER A 65 4.50 10.01 7.61
CA SER A 65 4.95 11.39 7.36
C SER A 65 6.28 11.40 6.62
N THR A 66 6.46 12.37 5.74
CA THR A 66 7.72 12.61 5.05
C THR A 66 8.08 14.07 5.02
N THR A 67 9.34 14.33 4.70
CA THR A 67 9.84 15.66 4.41
C THR A 67 10.14 15.74 2.92
N PRO A 68 9.20 16.18 2.09
CA PRO A 68 9.35 16.16 0.63
C PRO A 68 10.41 17.12 0.10
N GLY A 69 10.87 18.07 0.90
CA GLY A 69 11.91 19.02 0.52
C GLY A 69 13.30 18.39 0.40
N LEU A 70 14.14 18.96 -0.47
CA LEU A 70 15.50 18.46 -0.69
C LEU A 70 16.42 18.61 0.52
N PHE A 71 16.08 19.50 1.45
CA PHE A 71 16.97 19.92 2.54
C PHE A 71 16.44 19.59 3.95
N GLY A 72 15.15 19.42 4.13
CA GLY A 72 14.55 18.85 5.34
C GLY A 72 13.90 19.81 6.35
N PRO A 73 13.31 19.29 7.41
CA PRO A 73 12.75 20.10 8.48
C PRO A 73 13.90 20.82 9.18
N GLY A 74 13.86 22.12 9.24
CA GLY A 74 14.89 22.97 9.79
C GLY A 74 15.46 23.98 8.81
N ASP A 75 15.30 23.77 7.53
CA ASP A 75 15.57 24.75 6.48
C ASP A 75 14.30 25.48 5.99
N GLY A 76 13.15 25.20 6.60
CA GLY A 76 11.83 25.73 6.21
C GLY A 76 11.04 24.81 5.27
N SER A 77 11.51 23.61 5.01
CA SER A 77 10.72 22.62 4.28
C SER A 77 9.55 22.11 5.12
N VAL A 78 8.47 21.79 4.42
CA VAL A 78 7.22 21.32 5.03
C VAL A 78 7.32 19.82 5.31
N THR A 79 6.85 19.41 6.47
CA THR A 79 6.58 18.01 6.75
C THR A 79 5.14 17.71 6.35
N ASP A 80 4.95 16.72 5.49
CA ASP A 80 3.63 16.27 5.11
C ASP A 80 3.27 14.97 5.81
N THR A 81 2.05 14.91 6.33
CA THR A 81 1.47 13.72 6.95
C THR A 81 0.30 13.24 6.09
N TYR A 82 0.31 11.96 5.77
CA TYR A 82 -0.68 11.29 4.95
C TYR A 82 -1.53 10.40 5.84
N GLY A 83 -2.85 10.47 5.66
CA GLY A 83 -3.80 9.74 6.49
C GLY A 83 -3.75 8.22 6.28
N SER A 84 -4.29 7.52 7.25
CA SER A 84 -4.46 6.06 7.16
C SER A 84 -5.38 5.68 6.02
N THR A 85 -5.11 4.54 5.38
CA THR A 85 -5.83 4.09 4.18
C THR A 85 -6.20 2.61 4.28
N ILE A 86 -7.36 2.27 3.71
CA ILE A 86 -7.83 0.89 3.54
C ILE A 86 -7.99 0.61 2.05
N LEU A 87 -7.28 -0.41 1.55
CA LEU A 87 -7.46 -0.92 0.19
C LEU A 87 -8.18 -2.25 0.24
N VAL A 88 -9.05 -2.48 -0.74
CA VAL A 88 -9.77 -3.74 -0.86
C VAL A 88 -9.50 -4.34 -2.23
N ASP A 89 -9.04 -5.59 -2.23
CA ASP A 89 -8.84 -6.41 -3.41
C ASP A 89 -9.87 -7.54 -3.43
N ILE A 90 -10.36 -7.89 -4.61
CA ILE A 90 -11.27 -9.01 -4.79
C ILE A 90 -10.84 -9.88 -5.96
N GLU A 91 -11.02 -11.18 -5.84
CA GLU A 91 -10.89 -12.13 -6.95
C GLU A 91 -11.99 -13.16 -6.85
N ALA A 92 -12.56 -13.56 -7.98
CA ALA A 92 -13.46 -14.70 -8.08
C ALA A 92 -13.04 -15.58 -9.25
N HIS A 93 -13.13 -16.88 -9.08
CA HIS A 93 -12.82 -17.82 -10.13
C HIS A 93 -13.86 -18.94 -10.21
N TYR A 94 -14.00 -19.48 -11.40
CA TYR A 94 -14.83 -20.64 -11.66
C TYR A 94 -14.09 -21.60 -12.59
N THR A 95 -14.04 -22.88 -12.17
CA THR A 95 -13.45 -23.98 -12.96
C THR A 95 -14.54 -24.84 -13.57
N PHE A 96 -14.51 -25.04 -14.88
CA PHE A 96 -15.45 -25.92 -15.60
C PHE A 96 -14.68 -27.06 -16.29
N ASP A 97 -15.33 -28.22 -16.35
CA ASP A 97 -14.78 -29.46 -16.88
C ASP A 97 -13.46 -29.89 -16.24
N ASP A 98 -13.19 -29.44 -14.98
CA ASP A 98 -11.94 -29.68 -14.24
C ASP A 98 -10.66 -29.26 -15.02
N ARG A 99 -10.79 -28.47 -16.06
CA ARG A 99 -9.75 -28.10 -17.02
C ARG A 99 -9.59 -26.61 -17.20
N TYR A 100 -10.68 -25.88 -17.26
CA TYR A 100 -10.67 -24.48 -17.64
C TYR A 100 -11.09 -23.63 -16.45
N THR A 101 -10.26 -22.68 -16.08
CA THR A 101 -10.57 -21.73 -15.02
C THR A 101 -10.63 -20.32 -15.58
N ILE A 102 -11.74 -19.66 -15.34
CA ILE A 102 -11.90 -18.23 -15.58
C ILE A 102 -11.77 -17.53 -14.23
N THR A 103 -10.93 -16.51 -14.18
CA THR A 103 -10.72 -15.66 -13.02
C THR A 103 -10.99 -14.21 -13.40
N ILE A 104 -11.70 -13.49 -12.54
CA ILE A 104 -11.90 -12.04 -12.63
C ILE A 104 -11.49 -11.46 -11.30
N GLY A 105 -10.72 -10.39 -11.32
CA GLY A 105 -10.27 -9.73 -10.10
C GLY A 105 -10.09 -8.23 -10.26
N GLY A 106 -10.00 -7.56 -9.12
CA GLY A 106 -9.66 -6.16 -9.03
C GLY A 106 -8.81 -5.92 -7.79
N GLU A 107 -7.79 -5.12 -7.96
CA GLU A 107 -6.97 -4.59 -6.87
C GLU A 107 -7.39 -3.15 -6.61
N ASN A 108 -7.42 -2.77 -5.33
CA ASN A 108 -7.84 -1.44 -4.92
C ASN A 108 -9.18 -1.01 -5.56
N ILE A 109 -10.20 -1.84 -5.42
CA ILE A 109 -11.49 -1.70 -6.15
C ILE A 109 -12.24 -0.40 -5.89
N PHE A 110 -11.89 0.31 -4.81
CA PHE A 110 -12.47 1.61 -4.47
C PHE A 110 -11.69 2.80 -5.01
N ASP A 111 -10.62 2.56 -5.79
CA ASP A 111 -9.80 3.59 -6.42
C ASP A 111 -9.13 4.55 -5.42
N GLU A 112 -8.76 4.03 -4.26
CA GLU A 112 -8.10 4.83 -3.23
C GLU A 112 -6.70 5.25 -3.68
N THR A 113 -6.36 6.48 -3.42
CA THR A 113 -5.03 7.06 -3.67
C THR A 113 -4.51 7.72 -2.40
N PRO A 114 -3.19 7.87 -2.24
CA PRO A 114 -2.64 8.67 -1.14
C PRO A 114 -3.17 10.10 -1.16
N ASP A 115 -3.13 10.77 -0.04
CA ASP A 115 -3.31 12.22 0.01
C ASP A 115 -2.30 12.90 -0.93
N LYS A 116 -2.73 14.00 -1.54
CA LYS A 116 -1.86 14.74 -2.45
C LYS A 116 -0.77 15.46 -1.68
N GLU A 117 0.39 15.47 -2.28
CA GLU A 117 1.52 16.25 -1.80
C GLU A 117 1.18 17.75 -1.75
N ASN A 118 1.56 18.43 -0.67
CA ASN A 118 1.37 19.85 -0.50
C ASN A 118 2.57 20.69 -0.97
N ASP A 119 3.72 20.07 -1.14
CA ASP A 119 4.94 20.76 -1.53
C ASP A 119 4.98 21.04 -3.03
N GLY A 120 5.14 22.32 -3.39
CA GLY A 120 5.37 22.74 -4.77
C GLY A 120 6.63 22.12 -5.40
N THR A 121 7.57 21.61 -4.60
CA THR A 121 8.79 20.95 -5.10
C THR A 121 8.47 19.67 -5.85
N LEU A 122 7.58 18.84 -5.36
CA LEU A 122 7.14 17.64 -6.07
C LEU A 122 6.27 17.96 -7.28
N GLY A 123 5.48 19.02 -7.21
CA GLY A 123 4.74 19.54 -8.37
C GLY A 123 5.67 19.96 -9.50
N PHE A 124 6.84 20.52 -9.20
CA PHE A 124 7.88 20.84 -10.18
C PHE A 124 8.45 19.57 -10.85
N LEU A 125 8.56 18.48 -10.12
CA LEU A 125 9.00 17.17 -10.63
C LEU A 125 7.87 16.41 -11.35
N GLY A 126 6.65 16.97 -11.40
CA GLY A 126 5.48 16.34 -12.00
C GLY A 126 4.85 15.26 -11.10
N ALA A 127 5.27 15.14 -9.84
CA ALA A 127 4.66 14.24 -8.88
C ALA A 127 3.43 14.90 -8.22
N VAL A 128 2.37 14.14 -8.04
CA VAL A 128 1.14 14.57 -7.37
C VAL A 128 1.03 13.93 -5.99
N TYR A 129 1.62 12.76 -5.83
CA TYR A 129 1.58 11.93 -4.63
C TYR A 129 2.99 11.65 -4.13
N ALA A 130 3.11 11.39 -2.83
CA ALA A 130 4.37 11.02 -2.22
C ALA A 130 4.92 9.72 -2.83
N VAL A 131 6.17 9.76 -3.29
CA VAL A 131 6.86 8.58 -3.86
C VAL A 131 7.12 7.50 -2.81
N THR A 132 7.00 7.84 -1.55
CA THR A 132 7.15 6.95 -0.38
C THR A 132 5.85 6.24 0.00
N SER A 133 4.76 6.42 -0.76
CA SER A 133 3.49 5.75 -0.46
C SER A 133 3.68 4.22 -0.32
N PRO A 134 3.25 3.63 0.81
CA PRO A 134 3.44 2.21 1.10
C PRO A 134 2.60 1.29 0.19
N PHE A 135 1.62 1.85 -0.50
CA PHE A 135 0.70 1.10 -1.38
C PHE A 135 0.68 1.62 -2.83
N GLY A 136 1.60 2.53 -3.18
CA GLY A 136 1.62 3.14 -4.52
C GLY A 136 0.54 4.21 -4.70
N PHE A 137 0.28 4.58 -5.95
CA PHE A 137 -0.64 5.67 -6.31
C PHE A 137 -1.39 5.40 -7.63
N ASN A 138 -1.43 4.14 -8.07
CA ASN A 138 -1.99 3.79 -9.39
C ASN A 138 -3.53 3.69 -9.42
N GLY A 139 -4.17 3.75 -8.23
CA GLY A 139 -5.62 3.57 -8.14
C GLY A 139 -6.08 2.13 -8.45
N ALA A 140 -7.33 1.99 -8.89
CA ALA A 140 -7.94 0.69 -9.16
C ALA A 140 -7.36 0.00 -10.39
N PHE A 141 -7.16 -1.32 -10.29
CA PHE A 141 -6.76 -2.16 -11.41
C PHE A 141 -7.67 -3.39 -11.52
N TRP A 142 -8.21 -3.63 -12.71
CA TRP A 142 -9.08 -4.78 -13.00
C TRP A 142 -8.45 -5.72 -14.01
N TYR A 143 -8.64 -7.02 -13.82
CA TYR A 143 -8.10 -8.03 -14.71
C TYR A 143 -9.04 -9.22 -14.91
N ALA A 144 -8.85 -9.91 -16.02
CA ALA A 144 -9.42 -11.23 -16.28
C ALA A 144 -8.33 -12.18 -16.77
N ARG A 145 -8.38 -13.44 -16.33
CA ARG A 145 -7.43 -14.48 -16.69
C ARG A 145 -8.19 -15.75 -17.06
N VAL A 146 -7.72 -16.43 -18.09
CA VAL A 146 -8.18 -17.78 -18.45
C VAL A 146 -6.99 -18.72 -18.38
N SER A 147 -7.14 -19.84 -17.69
CA SER A 147 -6.14 -20.90 -17.63
C SER A 147 -6.74 -22.24 -18.07
N ALA A 148 -5.91 -23.08 -18.69
CA ALA A 148 -6.29 -24.42 -19.12
C ALA A 148 -5.22 -25.42 -18.65
N SER A 149 -5.66 -26.58 -18.13
CA SER A 149 -4.81 -27.70 -17.75
C SER A 149 -5.05 -28.86 -18.72
N PHE A 150 -3.97 -29.46 -19.26
CA PHE A 150 -4.03 -30.56 -20.25
C PHE A 150 -3.41 -31.83 -19.68
#